data_1cc1f962b67d2a82eb3bee4354aac8c4
#
_entry.id   1cc1f962b67d2a82eb3bee4354aac8c4
#
_cell.length_a   1.000
_cell.length_b   1.000
_cell.length_c   1.000
_cell.angle_alpha   90.00
_cell.angle_beta   90.00
_cell.angle_gamma   90.00
#
_symmetry.space_group_name_H-M   'P 1'
#
loop_
_entity.id
_entity.type
_entity.pdbx_description
1 polymer ?
#
loop_
_entity_poly.entity_id
_entity_poly.type
_entity_poly.pdbx_seq_one_letter_code
_entity_poly.pdbx_strand_id
1 'polypeptide(L)'
;MEESKRFFSGNARFEVPIIGNLKGFGELSGKIDCLLINGRKVEIVDFKTDGRPPKIDKEVNPKYIMQIGAYAGIIQGIFPEHTIFSYLLWTKNKTLMSISKDLQKEFFVDFNLEAGNKSIL
;
A
#
# COMPACT_ATOMS: atom_id res chain seq x y z
N MET A 1 -3.81 -8.59 18.84
CA MET A 1 -4.36 -8.91 17.53
C MET A 1 -3.45 -9.89 16.82
N GLU A 2 -3.97 -11.06 16.55
CA GLU A 2 -3.14 -12.15 16.02
C GLU A 2 -2.65 -11.88 14.61
N GLU A 3 -3.51 -11.34 13.75
CA GLU A 3 -3.14 -11.15 12.35
C GLU A 3 -1.99 -10.19 12.17
N SER A 4 -1.83 -9.23 13.07
CA SER A 4 -0.78 -8.23 12.92
C SER A 4 0.48 -8.56 13.70
N LYS A 5 0.48 -9.65 14.46
CA LYS A 5 1.64 -9.99 15.29
C LYS A 5 2.92 -10.14 14.48
N ARG A 6 2.81 -10.70 13.28
CA ARG A 6 4.00 -10.94 12.47
C ARG A 6 4.74 -9.65 12.12
N PHE A 7 4.02 -8.53 12.08
CA PHE A 7 4.65 -7.24 11.78
C PHE A 7 5.48 -6.71 12.93
N PHE A 8 5.32 -7.28 14.12
CA PHE A 8 6.03 -6.82 15.29
C PHE A 8 6.94 -7.90 15.87
N SER A 9 7.29 -8.91 15.08
CA SER A 9 8.06 -10.06 15.54
C SER A 9 9.56 -9.93 15.34
N GLY A 10 10.03 -8.78 14.88
CA GLY A 10 11.45 -8.55 14.72
C GLY A 10 11.96 -8.72 13.30
N ASN A 11 11.17 -9.29 12.41
CA ASN A 11 11.57 -9.45 11.00
C ASN A 11 11.08 -8.33 10.11
N ALA A 12 10.17 -7.51 10.59
CA ALA A 12 9.64 -6.40 9.80
C ALA A 12 10.56 -5.20 9.92
N ARG A 13 10.52 -4.35 8.90
CA ARG A 13 11.23 -3.09 8.89
C ARG A 13 10.23 -1.97 8.96
N PHE A 14 10.57 -0.91 9.68
CA PHE A 14 9.67 0.21 9.91
C PHE A 14 10.23 1.48 9.31
N GLU A 15 9.33 2.37 8.91
CA GLU A 15 9.68 3.67 8.36
C GLU A 15 10.68 3.55 7.22
N VAL A 16 10.35 2.71 6.26
CA VAL A 16 11.22 2.40 5.13
C VAL A 16 11.04 3.47 4.05
N PRO A 17 12.06 4.30 3.81
CA PRO A 17 11.95 5.30 2.75
C PRO A 17 11.98 4.62 1.39
N ILE A 18 11.14 5.10 0.49
CA ILE A 18 11.13 4.59 -0.86
C ILE A 18 11.10 5.74 -1.84
N ILE A 19 11.64 5.49 -3.02
CA ILE A 19 11.58 6.41 -4.12
C ILE A 19 11.50 5.57 -5.39
N GLY A 20 10.70 5.99 -6.34
CA GLY A 20 10.57 5.24 -7.56
C GLY A 20 9.74 5.99 -8.57
N ASN A 21 9.70 5.46 -9.77
CA ASN A 21 8.88 6.00 -10.85
C ASN A 21 7.68 5.13 -11.04
N LEU A 22 6.50 5.75 -10.99
CA LEU A 22 5.26 5.03 -11.23
C LEU A 22 4.72 5.50 -12.56
N LYS A 23 4.46 4.57 -13.44
CA LYS A 23 4.04 4.86 -14.80
C LYS A 23 2.80 5.75 -14.80
N GLY A 24 2.90 6.87 -15.49
CA GLY A 24 1.82 7.84 -15.54
C GLY A 24 1.86 8.88 -14.44
N PHE A 25 2.73 8.72 -13.45
CA PHE A 25 2.79 9.62 -12.30
C PHE A 25 4.16 10.25 -12.09
N GLY A 26 5.19 9.71 -12.73
CA GLY A 26 6.54 10.21 -12.55
C GLY A 26 7.17 9.72 -11.27
N GLU A 27 8.14 10.47 -10.78
CA GLU A 27 8.87 10.10 -9.59
C GLU A 27 8.06 10.39 -8.34
N LEU A 28 7.99 9.38 -7.48
CA LEU A 28 7.29 9.49 -6.21
C LEU A 28 8.23 9.05 -5.10
N SER A 29 8.10 9.68 -3.96
CA SER A 29 8.85 9.27 -2.78
C SER A 29 7.92 9.24 -1.59
N GLY A 30 8.30 8.46 -0.59
CA GLY A 30 7.50 8.37 0.62
C GLY A 30 8.16 7.45 1.61
N LYS A 31 7.39 7.03 2.58
CA LYS A 31 7.89 6.19 3.64
C LYS A 31 6.83 5.13 3.96
N ILE A 32 7.21 3.88 3.87
CA ILE A 32 6.31 2.78 4.22
C ILE A 32 6.42 2.56 5.72
N ASP A 33 5.29 2.58 6.40
CA ASP A 33 5.31 2.43 7.86
C ASP A 33 5.85 1.09 8.29
N CYS A 34 5.47 0.02 7.60
CA CYS A 34 5.94 -1.32 7.94
C CYS A 34 6.07 -2.17 6.69
N LEU A 35 7.18 -2.87 6.57
CA LEU A 35 7.48 -3.72 5.42
C LEU A 35 7.97 -5.07 5.93
N LEU A 36 7.36 -6.15 5.45
CA LEU A 36 7.75 -7.50 5.83
C LEU A 36 7.94 -8.33 4.57
N ILE A 37 9.13 -8.87 4.40
CA ILE A 37 9.45 -9.74 3.28
C ILE A 37 9.61 -11.16 3.79
N ASN A 38 8.86 -12.08 3.22
CA ASN A 38 8.90 -13.48 3.60
C ASN A 38 8.83 -14.32 2.33
N GLY A 39 9.99 -14.81 1.88
CA GLY A 39 10.08 -15.55 0.64
C GLY A 39 9.68 -14.65 -0.53
N ARG A 40 8.72 -15.09 -1.32
CA ARG A 40 8.24 -14.30 -2.47
C ARG A 40 7.05 -13.42 -2.12
N LYS A 41 6.78 -13.24 -0.85
CA LYS A 41 5.69 -12.46 -0.37
C LYS A 41 6.22 -11.18 0.26
N VAL A 42 5.71 -10.04 -0.16
CA VAL A 42 6.03 -8.77 0.46
C VAL A 42 4.73 -8.18 0.99
N GLU A 43 4.73 -7.82 2.26
CA GLU A 43 3.57 -7.20 2.88
C GLU A 43 3.94 -5.78 3.27
N ILE A 44 3.09 -4.82 2.90
CA ILE A 44 3.26 -3.44 3.29
C ILE A 44 2.07 -3.03 4.10
N VAL A 45 2.32 -2.25 5.15
CA VAL A 45 1.28 -1.82 6.06
C VAL A 45 1.41 -0.32 6.27
N ASP A 46 0.29 0.37 6.20
CA ASP A 46 0.21 1.78 6.52
C ASP A 46 -0.60 1.91 7.81
N PHE A 47 -0.04 2.60 8.81
CA PHE A 47 -0.68 2.75 10.10
C PHE A 47 -1.62 3.95 10.08
N LYS A 48 -2.84 3.74 10.54
CA LYS A 48 -3.83 4.80 10.68
C LYS A 48 -4.14 5.01 12.13
N THR A 49 -4.00 6.24 12.59
CA THR A 49 -4.23 6.58 13.99
C THR A 49 -5.53 7.32 14.21
N ASP A 50 -6.21 7.68 13.14
CA ASP A 50 -7.43 8.47 13.19
C ASP A 50 -8.67 7.61 12.98
N GLY A 51 -9.74 8.03 13.61
CA GLY A 51 -11.06 7.52 13.33
C GLY A 51 -11.26 6.04 13.55
N ARG A 52 -12.30 5.55 12.93
CA ARG A 52 -12.66 4.14 12.97
C ARG A 52 -12.49 3.55 11.58
N PRO A 53 -12.08 2.28 11.50
CA PRO A 53 -12.01 1.64 10.19
C PRO A 53 -13.41 1.44 9.62
N PRO A 54 -13.55 1.58 8.30
CA PRO A 54 -14.80 1.18 7.66
C PRO A 54 -14.92 -0.34 7.71
N LYS A 55 -16.08 -0.85 7.34
CA LYS A 55 -16.30 -2.29 7.39
C LYS A 55 -15.67 -3.02 6.22
N ILE A 56 -15.57 -2.35 5.07
CA ILE A 56 -15.00 -2.96 3.87
C ILE A 56 -14.06 -1.96 3.21
N ASP A 57 -13.13 -2.49 2.40
CA ASP A 57 -12.09 -1.66 1.81
C ASP A 57 -12.66 -0.62 0.82
N LYS A 58 -13.79 -0.87 0.20
CA LYS A 58 -14.38 0.09 -0.73
C LYS A 58 -14.81 1.37 -0.04
N GLU A 59 -15.02 1.32 1.27
CA GLU A 59 -15.45 2.49 2.04
C GLU A 59 -14.27 3.27 2.61
N VAL A 60 -13.06 2.82 2.36
CA VAL A 60 -11.86 3.51 2.84
C VAL A 60 -11.69 4.82 2.07
N ASN A 61 -11.20 5.83 2.77
CA ASN A 61 -10.89 7.11 2.15
C ASN A 61 -10.02 6.90 0.91
N PRO A 62 -10.45 7.40 -0.26
CA PRO A 62 -9.69 7.20 -1.50
C PRO A 62 -8.22 7.61 -1.42
N LYS A 63 -7.92 8.64 -0.62
CA LYS A 63 -6.53 9.07 -0.46
C LYS A 63 -5.66 7.95 0.12
N TYR A 64 -6.22 7.17 1.04
CA TYR A 64 -5.48 6.08 1.64
C TYR A 64 -5.24 4.96 0.64
N ILE A 65 -6.24 4.69 -0.18
CA ILE A 65 -6.11 3.66 -1.22
C ILE A 65 -5.05 4.05 -2.24
N MET A 66 -5.06 5.32 -2.66
CA MET A 66 -4.08 5.81 -3.62
C MET A 66 -2.67 5.76 -3.04
N GLN A 67 -2.52 6.13 -1.77
CA GLN A 67 -1.21 6.12 -1.13
C GLN A 67 -0.64 4.71 -1.04
N ILE A 68 -1.41 3.77 -0.53
CA ILE A 68 -0.92 2.40 -0.38
C ILE A 68 -0.71 1.74 -1.74
N GLY A 69 -1.56 2.09 -2.72
CA GLY A 69 -1.41 1.58 -4.07
C GLY A 69 -0.15 2.09 -4.75
N ALA A 70 0.18 3.37 -4.53
CA ALA A 70 1.42 3.93 -5.07
C ALA A 70 2.63 3.22 -4.47
N TYR A 71 2.63 3.01 -3.17
CA TYR A 71 3.70 2.29 -2.51
C TYR A 71 3.81 0.86 -3.03
N ALA A 72 2.68 0.20 -3.19
CA ALA A 72 2.67 -1.16 -3.72
C ALA A 72 3.26 -1.21 -5.12
N GLY A 73 2.93 -0.23 -5.95
CA GLY A 73 3.47 -0.16 -7.31
C GLY A 73 4.98 0.00 -7.32
N ILE A 74 5.51 0.87 -6.47
CA ILE A 74 6.94 1.09 -6.39
C ILE A 74 7.64 -0.19 -5.89
N ILE A 75 7.08 -0.81 -4.87
CA ILE A 75 7.65 -2.04 -4.31
C ILE A 75 7.61 -3.17 -5.34
N GLN A 76 6.52 -3.27 -6.11
CA GLN A 76 6.43 -4.28 -7.15
C GLN A 76 7.53 -4.09 -8.19
N GLY A 77 7.87 -2.85 -8.51
CA GLY A 77 8.96 -2.57 -9.43
C GLY A 77 10.31 -3.00 -8.89
N ILE A 78 10.50 -2.87 -7.58
CA ILE A 78 11.75 -3.28 -6.92
C ILE A 78 11.81 -4.80 -6.79
N PHE A 79 10.67 -5.44 -6.53
CA PHE A 79 10.57 -6.89 -6.33
C PHE A 79 9.64 -7.50 -7.38
N PRO A 80 10.07 -7.55 -8.65
CA PRO A 80 9.16 -7.94 -9.74
C PRO A 80 8.69 -9.39 -9.66
N GLU A 81 9.41 -10.23 -8.94
CA GLU A 81 9.07 -11.65 -8.83
C GLU A 81 8.26 -11.96 -7.57
N HIS A 82 7.95 -10.95 -6.78
CA HIS A 82 7.24 -11.13 -5.52
C HIS A 82 5.78 -10.76 -5.67
N THR A 83 4.96 -11.31 -4.78
CA THR A 83 3.56 -10.91 -4.67
C THR A 83 3.45 -9.89 -3.54
N ILE A 84 2.85 -8.75 -3.83
CA ILE A 84 2.74 -7.65 -2.89
C ILE A 84 1.34 -7.66 -2.28
N PHE A 85 1.29 -7.59 -0.96
CA PHE A 85 0.03 -7.49 -0.21
C PHE A 85 0.03 -6.18 0.55
N SER A 86 -1.09 -5.48 0.49
CA SER A 86 -1.23 -4.14 1.08
C SER A 86 -2.27 -4.16 2.18
N TYR A 87 -1.94 -3.53 3.31
CA TYR A 87 -2.82 -3.48 4.46
C TYR A 87 -2.87 -2.09 5.05
N LEU A 88 -4.00 -1.76 5.64
CA LEU A 88 -4.11 -0.61 6.53
C LEU A 88 -4.33 -1.16 7.94
N LEU A 89 -3.64 -0.59 8.90
CA LEU A 89 -3.80 -1.00 10.31
C LEU A 89 -4.26 0.20 11.12
N TRP A 90 -5.51 0.14 11.58
CA TRP A 90 -6.04 1.15 12.49
C TRP A 90 -5.59 0.80 13.90
N THR A 91 -4.66 1.59 14.41
CA THR A 91 -3.98 1.23 15.66
C THR A 91 -4.87 1.33 16.88
N LYS A 92 -5.79 2.30 16.89
CA LYS A 92 -6.68 2.46 18.05
C LYS A 92 -7.64 1.30 18.23
N ASN A 93 -8.10 0.75 17.12
CA ASN A 93 -9.05 -0.34 17.15
C ASN A 93 -8.38 -1.69 16.92
N LYS A 94 -7.09 -1.69 16.66
CA LYS A 94 -6.31 -2.90 16.38
C LYS A 94 -6.94 -3.69 15.23
N THR A 95 -7.33 -2.97 14.17
CA THR A 95 -7.99 -3.59 13.02
C THR A 95 -7.06 -3.56 11.83
N LEU A 96 -6.76 -4.73 11.30
CA LEU A 96 -5.95 -4.89 10.10
C LEU A 96 -6.87 -5.17 8.93
N MET A 97 -6.78 -4.33 7.89
CA MET A 97 -7.62 -4.47 6.72
C MET A 97 -6.77 -4.68 5.48
N SER A 98 -7.04 -5.76 4.76
CA SER A 98 -6.39 -6.02 3.49
C SER A 98 -7.05 -5.16 2.41
N ILE A 99 -6.22 -4.53 1.58
CA ILE A 99 -6.71 -3.71 0.47
C ILE A 99 -6.50 -4.48 -0.81
N SER A 100 -7.58 -4.77 -1.53
CA SER A 100 -7.51 -5.60 -2.72
C SER A 100 -6.75 -4.92 -3.84
N LYS A 101 -6.11 -5.72 -4.67
CA LYS A 101 -5.41 -5.21 -5.85
C LYS A 101 -6.38 -4.60 -6.84
N ASP A 102 -7.57 -5.18 -6.95
CA ASP A 102 -8.56 -4.66 -7.89
C ASP A 102 -8.98 -3.24 -7.49
N LEU A 103 -9.18 -2.99 -6.21
CA LEU A 103 -9.53 -1.66 -5.74
C LEU A 103 -8.41 -0.68 -6.02
N GLN A 104 -7.17 -1.08 -5.78
CA GLN A 104 -6.03 -0.24 -6.07
C GLN A 104 -5.95 0.11 -7.54
N LYS A 105 -6.19 -0.87 -8.40
CA LYS A 105 -6.14 -0.65 -9.85
C LYS A 105 -7.20 0.33 -10.31
N GLU A 106 -8.38 0.30 -9.72
CA GLU A 106 -9.43 1.23 -10.09
C GLU A 106 -8.96 2.67 -9.96
N PHE A 107 -8.32 2.98 -8.85
CA PHE A 107 -7.86 4.35 -8.62
C PHE A 107 -6.75 4.75 -9.58
N PHE A 108 -5.85 3.85 -9.89
CA PHE A 108 -4.77 4.18 -10.82
C PHE A 108 -5.27 4.33 -12.23
N VAL A 109 -6.23 3.51 -12.66
CA VAL A 109 -6.81 3.67 -13.98
C VAL A 109 -7.48 5.02 -14.12
N ASP A 110 -8.30 5.39 -13.13
CA ASP A 110 -9.00 6.67 -13.15
C ASP A 110 -8.01 7.83 -13.16
N PHE A 111 -6.97 7.72 -12.35
CA PHE A 111 -5.97 8.77 -12.27
C PHE A 111 -5.22 8.91 -13.58
N ASN A 112 -4.89 7.82 -14.24
CA ASN A 112 -4.22 7.86 -15.52
C ASN A 112 -5.06 8.53 -16.57
N LEU A 113 -6.35 8.30 -16.58
CA LEU A 113 -7.25 8.96 -17.50
C LEU A 113 -7.27 10.45 -17.26
N GLU A 114 -7.32 10.87 -16.00
CA GLU A 114 -7.31 12.27 -15.66
C GLU A 114 -6.00 12.94 -16.05
N ALA A 115 -4.92 12.21 -15.96
CA ALA A 115 -3.62 12.75 -16.33
C ALA A 115 -3.47 12.94 -17.83
N GLY A 116 -4.49 12.63 -18.60
CA GLY A 116 -4.50 13.01 -19.99
C GLY A 116 -3.57 12.20 -20.84
N ASN A 117 -3.52 10.93 -20.61
CA ASN A 117 -2.76 10.08 -21.48
C ASN A 117 -1.30 10.23 -21.42
N LYS A 118 -0.88 10.87 -20.44
CA LYS A 118 0.52 10.93 -20.37
C LYS A 118 1.12 9.62 -20.36
N SER A 119 0.68 8.92 -20.45
CA SER A 119 1.30 7.91 -20.36
C SER A 119 1.68 7.03 -20.77
N ILE A 120 1.52 6.91 -20.77
CA ILE A 120 1.66 6.14 -20.77
C ILE A 120 2.18 5.44 -21.12
N LEU A 121 2.33 5.35 -21.19
CA LEU A 121 2.73 4.65 -21.39
C LEU A 121 3.03 4.35 -21.63
#